data_d4874bd91dca3bf085fba2ce856489c7
#
_entry.id   d4874bd91dca3bf085fba2ce856489c7
#
_cell.length_a   1.000
_cell.length_b   1.000
_cell.length_c   1.000
_cell.angle_alpha   90.00
_cell.angle_beta   90.00
_cell.angle_gamma   90.00
#
_symmetry.space_group_name_H-M   'P 1'
#
loop_
_entity.id
_entity.type
_entity.pdbx_description
1 polymer ?
#
loop_
_entity_poly.entity_id
_entity_poly.type
_entity_poly.pdbx_seq_one_letter_code
_entity_poly.pdbx_strand_id
1 'polypeptide(L)'
;MDDNRIVELYLLRDETAIKHTSEKYGSRLRSLAYGIVNDQQTAEECENDTYMEAWNTIPPHEPRSYLYAFLARITRHISLNCCRDRNRLKRSAFICELSAEMEQCIPASDDVECRIDDIALSETLNKFLSTLDEEKRNIFVRRYWYLDSIDDISKRFTLSESKVKAALYRCRNQLRKHLEKEGYTL
;
A
#
# COMPACT_ATOMS: atom_id res chain seq x y z
N MET A 1 -10.78 -12.07 -17.29
CA MET A 1 -9.73 -11.83 -18.30
C MET A 1 -8.36 -11.92 -17.63
N ASP A 2 -7.31 -12.30 -18.37
CA ASP A 2 -5.93 -12.35 -17.89
C ASP A 2 -5.30 -10.94 -17.85
N ASP A 3 -4.33 -10.71 -16.93
CA ASP A 3 -3.68 -9.40 -16.74
C ASP A 3 -2.93 -8.91 -17.98
N ASN A 4 -2.23 -9.82 -18.66
CA ASN A 4 -1.53 -9.49 -19.90
C ASN A 4 -2.48 -8.89 -20.94
N ARG A 5 -3.67 -9.50 -21.08
CA ARG A 5 -4.67 -9.01 -22.03
C ARG A 5 -5.28 -7.68 -21.62
N ILE A 6 -5.49 -7.46 -20.31
CA ILE A 6 -5.97 -6.16 -19.80
C ILE A 6 -4.95 -5.07 -20.10
N VAL A 7 -3.65 -5.33 -19.84
CA VAL A 7 -2.58 -4.36 -20.12
C VAL A 7 -2.46 -4.08 -21.61
N GLU A 8 -2.62 -5.08 -22.49
CA GLU A 8 -2.66 -4.86 -23.93
C GLU A 8 -3.78 -3.89 -24.34
N LEU A 9 -4.98 -4.04 -23.77
CA LEU A 9 -6.09 -3.12 -24.06
C LEU A 9 -5.75 -1.68 -23.64
N TYR A 10 -5.10 -1.47 -22.50
CA TYR A 10 -4.59 -0.15 -22.10
C TYR A 10 -3.57 0.40 -23.09
N LEU A 11 -2.63 -0.42 -23.54
CA LEU A 11 -1.61 -0.01 -24.53
C LEU A 11 -2.21 0.35 -25.88
N LEU A 12 -3.27 -0.34 -26.30
CA LEU A 12 -4.03 -0.07 -27.52
C LEU A 12 -5.03 1.09 -27.37
N ARG A 13 -5.13 1.69 -26.17
CA ARG A 13 -6.13 2.71 -25.86
C ARG A 13 -7.56 2.25 -26.08
N ASP A 14 -7.83 0.97 -25.81
CA ASP A 14 -9.18 0.40 -25.84
C ASP A 14 -9.86 0.62 -24.49
N GLU A 15 -10.96 1.38 -24.47
CA GLU A 15 -11.70 1.72 -23.25
C GLU A 15 -12.25 0.49 -22.50
N THR A 16 -12.37 -0.64 -23.16
CA THR A 16 -12.79 -1.89 -22.52
C THR A 16 -11.78 -2.38 -21.45
N ALA A 17 -10.53 -1.87 -21.49
CA ALA A 17 -9.53 -2.10 -20.46
C ALA A 17 -10.04 -1.72 -19.06
N ILE A 18 -10.69 -0.55 -18.95
CA ILE A 18 -11.26 -0.05 -17.68
C ILE A 18 -12.34 -0.99 -17.18
N LYS A 19 -13.26 -1.41 -18.05
CA LYS A 19 -14.32 -2.36 -17.71
C LYS A 19 -13.76 -3.68 -17.16
N HIS A 20 -12.80 -4.27 -17.87
CA HIS A 20 -12.21 -5.54 -17.43
C HIS A 20 -11.38 -5.40 -16.15
N THR A 21 -10.75 -4.25 -15.94
CA THR A 21 -10.06 -3.92 -14.69
C THR A 21 -11.05 -3.85 -13.52
N SER A 22 -12.16 -3.14 -13.71
CA SER A 22 -13.22 -3.01 -12.71
C SER A 22 -13.85 -4.36 -12.36
N GLU A 23 -14.21 -5.16 -13.36
CA GLU A 23 -14.76 -6.51 -13.15
C GLU A 23 -13.81 -7.41 -12.34
N LYS A 24 -12.50 -7.32 -12.59
CA LYS A 24 -11.51 -8.20 -11.95
C LYS A 24 -11.05 -7.70 -10.58
N TYR A 25 -10.85 -6.40 -10.43
CA TYR A 25 -10.16 -5.81 -9.28
C TYR A 25 -10.97 -4.78 -8.50
N GLY A 26 -12.08 -4.26 -9.04
CA GLY A 26 -12.84 -3.15 -8.48
C GLY A 26 -13.20 -3.34 -7.01
N SER A 27 -13.80 -4.48 -6.65
CA SER A 27 -14.16 -4.78 -5.27
C SER A 27 -12.96 -4.73 -4.31
N ARG A 28 -11.79 -5.22 -4.75
CA ARG A 28 -10.56 -5.22 -3.93
C ARG A 28 -9.96 -3.83 -3.79
N LEU A 29 -9.98 -3.03 -4.87
CA LEU A 29 -9.49 -1.64 -4.88
C LEU A 29 -10.39 -0.75 -4.02
N ARG A 30 -11.72 -0.89 -4.15
CA ARG A 30 -12.69 -0.19 -3.29
C ARG A 30 -12.53 -0.55 -1.82
N SER A 31 -12.33 -1.82 -1.50
CA SER A 31 -12.07 -2.28 -0.13
C SER A 31 -10.78 -1.68 0.44
N LEU A 32 -9.73 -1.57 -0.38
CA LEU A 32 -8.48 -0.91 -0.01
C LEU A 32 -8.70 0.58 0.25
N ALA A 33 -9.38 1.28 -0.67
CA ALA A 33 -9.71 2.69 -0.52
C ALA A 33 -10.56 2.92 0.74
N TYR A 34 -11.61 2.12 0.95
CA TYR A 34 -12.48 2.22 2.13
C TYR A 34 -11.68 2.06 3.44
N GLY A 35 -10.74 1.11 3.49
CA GLY A 35 -9.84 0.95 4.63
C GLY A 35 -9.06 2.22 4.99
N ILE A 36 -8.78 3.07 4.00
CA ILE A 36 -8.04 4.32 4.16
C ILE A 36 -8.97 5.49 4.46
N VAL A 37 -10.01 5.72 3.64
CA VAL A 37 -10.87 6.91 3.73
C VAL A 37 -12.04 6.75 4.70
N ASN A 38 -12.43 5.51 5.01
CA ASN A 38 -13.55 5.13 5.90
C ASN A 38 -14.88 5.80 5.51
N ASP A 39 -15.14 5.91 4.22
CA ASP A 39 -16.34 6.48 3.63
C ASP A 39 -16.63 5.80 2.29
N GLN A 40 -17.84 5.27 2.12
CA GLN A 40 -18.20 4.44 0.96
C GLN A 40 -18.13 5.24 -0.34
N GLN A 41 -18.72 6.44 -0.36
CA GLN A 41 -18.77 7.27 -1.55
C GLN A 41 -17.35 7.72 -1.97
N THR A 42 -16.55 8.15 -1.02
CA THR A 42 -15.14 8.51 -1.27
C THR A 42 -14.32 7.32 -1.76
N ALA A 43 -14.59 6.12 -1.23
CA ALA A 43 -13.89 4.92 -1.69
C ALA A 43 -14.23 4.57 -3.15
N GLU A 44 -15.49 4.78 -3.58
CA GLU A 44 -15.92 4.62 -4.96
C GLU A 44 -15.30 5.69 -5.87
N GLU A 45 -15.19 6.94 -5.41
CA GLU A 45 -14.48 8.00 -6.13
C GLU A 45 -13.01 7.63 -6.32
N CYS A 46 -12.32 7.19 -5.25
CA CYS A 46 -10.91 6.76 -5.33
C CYS A 46 -10.70 5.55 -6.26
N GLU A 47 -11.66 4.64 -6.32
CA GLU A 47 -11.65 3.51 -7.27
C GLU A 47 -11.70 4.03 -8.71
N ASN A 48 -12.64 4.92 -9.02
CA ASN A 48 -12.79 5.51 -10.36
C ASN A 48 -11.55 6.31 -10.76
N ASP A 49 -11.02 7.13 -9.87
CA ASP A 49 -9.79 7.90 -10.09
C ASP A 49 -8.60 6.97 -10.35
N THR A 50 -8.58 5.78 -9.72
CA THR A 50 -7.55 4.76 -9.98
C THR A 50 -7.57 4.29 -11.42
N TYR A 51 -8.75 4.12 -12.03
CA TYR A 51 -8.86 3.73 -13.44
C TYR A 51 -8.38 4.81 -14.38
N MET A 52 -8.71 6.07 -14.07
CA MET A 52 -8.24 7.22 -14.86
C MET A 52 -6.72 7.37 -14.78
N GLU A 53 -6.15 7.23 -13.59
CA GLU A 53 -4.70 7.30 -13.40
C GLU A 53 -3.98 6.13 -14.08
N ALA A 54 -4.54 4.92 -14.00
CA ALA A 54 -4.02 3.77 -14.73
C ALA A 54 -4.06 4.00 -16.26
N TRP A 55 -5.15 4.57 -16.78
CA TRP A 55 -5.26 4.95 -18.17
C TRP A 55 -4.20 5.95 -18.60
N ASN A 56 -3.90 6.94 -17.77
CA ASN A 56 -2.88 7.96 -18.07
C ASN A 56 -1.45 7.43 -17.93
N THR A 57 -1.24 6.44 -17.09
CA THR A 57 0.10 5.95 -16.74
C THR A 57 0.53 4.74 -17.57
N ILE A 58 -0.40 4.00 -18.16
CA ILE A 58 -0.15 2.92 -19.12
C ILE A 58 -0.50 3.42 -20.54
N PRO A 59 0.43 3.59 -21.47
CA PRO A 59 1.88 3.59 -21.34
C PRO A 59 2.42 4.85 -20.62
N PRO A 60 3.70 4.93 -20.23
CA PRO A 60 4.81 4.03 -20.59
C PRO A 60 4.98 2.78 -19.71
N HIS A 61 4.25 2.68 -18.58
CA HIS A 61 4.34 1.50 -17.74
C HIS A 61 3.61 0.29 -18.34
N GLU A 62 4.21 -0.89 -18.21
CA GLU A 62 3.63 -2.17 -18.65
C GLU A 62 3.55 -3.18 -17.49
N PRO A 63 2.59 -3.07 -16.57
CA PRO A 63 2.53 -3.91 -15.36
C PRO A 63 1.96 -5.31 -15.62
N ARG A 64 2.43 -6.03 -16.65
CA ARG A 64 1.88 -7.31 -17.11
C ARG A 64 1.83 -8.40 -16.03
N SER A 65 2.87 -8.49 -15.20
CA SER A 65 2.99 -9.52 -14.14
C SER A 65 2.56 -9.03 -12.75
N TYR A 66 2.28 -7.73 -12.60
CA TYR A 66 1.97 -7.12 -11.30
C TYR A 66 0.84 -6.08 -11.36
N LEU A 67 -0.11 -6.26 -12.29
CA LEU A 67 -1.19 -5.29 -12.54
C LEU A 67 -1.96 -4.93 -11.26
N TYR A 68 -2.33 -5.92 -10.44
CA TYR A 68 -3.01 -5.63 -9.19
C TYR A 68 -2.17 -4.78 -8.23
N ALA A 69 -0.89 -5.09 -8.07
CA ALA A 69 -0.01 -4.32 -7.19
C ALA A 69 0.17 -2.87 -7.69
N PHE A 70 0.27 -2.68 -8.99
CA PHE A 70 0.32 -1.37 -9.64
C PHE A 70 -0.95 -0.55 -9.36
N LEU A 71 -2.14 -1.13 -9.59
CA LEU A 71 -3.41 -0.49 -9.30
C LEU A 71 -3.60 -0.19 -7.81
N ALA A 72 -3.26 -1.12 -6.94
CA ALA A 72 -3.34 -0.95 -5.49
C ALA A 72 -2.44 0.18 -4.97
N ARG A 73 -1.25 0.36 -5.57
CA ARG A 73 -0.37 1.51 -5.29
C ARG A 73 -1.03 2.83 -5.66
N ILE A 74 -1.63 2.91 -6.84
CA ILE A 74 -2.37 4.10 -7.30
C ILE A 74 -3.53 4.40 -6.36
N THR A 75 -4.40 3.40 -6.10
CA THR A 75 -5.55 3.55 -5.20
C THR A 75 -5.13 4.05 -3.82
N ARG A 76 -4.06 3.47 -3.26
CA ARG A 76 -3.53 3.88 -1.96
C ARG A 76 -3.06 5.34 -1.96
N HIS A 77 -2.32 5.76 -2.98
CA HIS A 77 -1.85 7.13 -3.13
C HIS A 77 -3.02 8.13 -3.21
N ILE A 78 -4.01 7.86 -4.06
CA ILE A 78 -5.22 8.69 -4.20
C ILE A 78 -5.97 8.79 -2.87
N SER A 79 -6.22 7.65 -2.22
CA SER A 79 -6.95 7.58 -0.95
C SER A 79 -6.25 8.34 0.18
N LEU A 80 -4.92 8.29 0.26
CA LEU A 80 -4.14 9.05 1.23
C LEU A 80 -4.22 10.56 0.97
N ASN A 81 -4.17 10.99 -0.29
CA ASN A 81 -4.34 12.39 -0.66
C ASN A 81 -5.74 12.90 -0.29
N CYS A 82 -6.80 12.14 -0.60
CA CYS A 82 -8.16 12.46 -0.16
C CYS A 82 -8.29 12.64 1.36
N CYS A 83 -7.54 11.84 2.15
CA CYS A 83 -7.53 12.01 3.61
C CYS A 83 -6.86 13.32 4.04
N ARG A 84 -5.79 13.76 3.37
CA ARG A 84 -5.12 15.03 3.67
C ARG A 84 -6.03 16.22 3.36
N ASP A 85 -6.72 16.20 2.24
CA ASP A 85 -7.55 17.32 1.76
C ASP A 85 -8.83 17.51 2.58
N ARG A 86 -9.39 16.43 3.11
CA ARG A 86 -10.69 16.47 3.82
C ARG A 86 -10.61 16.74 5.32
N ASN A 87 -9.48 17.09 5.91
CA ASN A 87 -9.32 17.46 7.34
C ASN A 87 -10.10 16.53 8.32
N ARG A 88 -10.13 15.23 8.06
CA ARG A 88 -10.75 14.24 8.96
C ARG A 88 -9.79 13.96 10.12
N LEU A 89 -9.85 14.80 11.16
CA LEU A 89 -8.95 14.81 12.32
C LEU A 89 -8.60 13.41 12.87
N LYS A 90 -9.57 12.52 13.02
CA LYS A 90 -9.31 11.16 13.56
C LYS A 90 -8.47 10.29 12.61
N ARG A 91 -8.75 10.34 11.31
CA ARG A 91 -8.02 9.51 10.33
C ARG A 91 -6.67 10.09 9.99
N SER A 92 -6.58 11.42 9.93
CA SER A 92 -5.29 12.13 9.79
C SER A 92 -4.37 11.81 10.99
N ALA A 93 -4.89 11.86 12.23
CA ALA A 93 -4.13 11.47 13.40
C ALA A 93 -3.65 10.02 13.36
N PHE A 94 -4.49 9.09 12.88
CA PHE A 94 -4.11 7.68 12.71
C PHE A 94 -3.01 7.50 11.66
N ILE A 95 -3.08 8.21 10.53
CA ILE A 95 -2.03 8.16 9.50
C ILE A 95 -0.74 8.78 10.02
N CYS A 96 -0.81 9.89 10.77
CA CYS A 96 0.34 10.47 11.45
C CYS A 96 0.99 9.50 12.45
N GLU A 97 0.17 8.77 13.23
CA GLU A 97 0.67 7.71 14.13
C GLU A 97 1.43 6.63 13.36
N LEU A 98 0.88 6.14 12.23
CA LEU A 98 1.54 5.15 11.39
C LEU A 98 2.84 5.67 10.79
N SER A 99 2.85 6.92 10.32
CA SER A 99 4.07 7.55 9.79
C SER A 99 5.13 7.64 10.87
N ALA A 100 4.79 8.14 12.06
CA ALA A 100 5.70 8.22 13.19
C ALA A 100 6.22 6.84 13.65
N GLU A 101 5.38 5.78 13.57
CA GLU A 101 5.83 4.42 13.82
C GLU A 101 6.90 3.96 12.80
N MET A 102 6.75 4.34 11.53
CA MET A 102 7.66 3.94 10.47
C MET A 102 8.91 4.82 10.36
N GLU A 103 8.80 6.12 10.65
CA GLU A 103 9.93 7.06 10.70
C GLU A 103 11.01 6.63 11.71
N GLN A 104 10.63 5.89 12.75
CA GLN A 104 11.59 5.28 13.69
C GLN A 104 12.41 4.14 13.07
N CYS A 105 12.06 3.67 11.89
CA CYS A 105 12.63 2.48 11.26
C CYS A 105 13.18 2.73 9.86
N ILE A 106 12.73 3.78 9.17
CA ILE A 106 13.08 4.09 7.79
C ILE A 106 13.63 5.52 7.75
N PRO A 107 14.81 5.75 7.16
CA PRO A 107 15.36 7.10 7.05
C PRO A 107 14.42 7.99 6.24
N ALA A 108 14.25 9.23 6.67
CA ALA A 108 13.58 10.25 5.88
C ALA A 108 14.52 10.65 4.74
N SER A 109 14.12 10.45 3.49
CA SER A 109 14.84 10.96 2.35
C SER A 109 14.29 12.32 1.95
N ASP A 110 15.07 13.36 2.21
CA ASP A 110 14.70 14.74 1.83
C ASP A 110 15.20 15.14 0.42
N ASP A 111 15.74 14.22 -0.39
CA ASP A 111 16.44 14.60 -1.62
C ASP A 111 15.89 13.95 -2.91
N VAL A 112 15.96 14.73 -3.99
CA VAL A 112 15.43 14.45 -5.34
C VAL A 112 16.23 13.37 -6.11
N GLU A 113 17.36 12.90 -5.62
CA GLU A 113 18.16 11.78 -6.16
C GLU A 113 17.52 10.40 -5.92
N CYS A 114 16.38 10.36 -5.27
CA CYS A 114 15.71 9.23 -4.63
C CYS A 114 15.09 8.15 -5.52
N ARG A 115 15.14 8.21 -6.85
CA ARG A 115 14.45 7.19 -7.67
C ARG A 115 15.19 5.85 -7.73
N ILE A 116 16.51 5.87 -7.64
CA ILE A 116 17.35 4.66 -7.61
C ILE A 116 17.31 4.07 -6.19
N ASP A 117 17.35 4.93 -5.19
CA ASP A 117 17.26 4.54 -3.78
C ASP A 117 15.88 3.93 -3.44
N ASP A 118 14.78 4.42 -4.04
CA ASP A 118 13.44 3.87 -3.86
C ASP A 118 13.32 2.42 -4.32
N ILE A 119 13.97 2.06 -5.43
CA ILE A 119 13.98 0.68 -5.95
C ILE A 119 14.79 -0.21 -5.01
N ALA A 120 15.98 0.21 -4.60
CA ALA A 120 16.85 -0.52 -3.69
C ALA A 120 16.17 -0.70 -2.32
N LEU A 121 15.54 0.34 -1.78
CA LEU A 121 14.78 0.28 -0.54
C LEU A 121 13.59 -0.69 -0.66
N SER A 122 12.87 -0.65 -1.78
CA SER A 122 11.74 -1.56 -2.04
C SER A 122 12.19 -3.03 -2.08
N GLU A 123 13.32 -3.32 -2.72
CA GLU A 123 13.90 -4.66 -2.74
C GLU A 123 14.34 -5.11 -1.35
N THR A 124 14.97 -4.22 -0.58
CA THR A 124 15.40 -4.49 0.80
C THR A 124 14.20 -4.75 1.72
N LEU A 125 13.11 -3.98 1.58
CA LEU A 125 11.88 -4.23 2.31
C LEU A 125 11.24 -5.57 1.92
N ASN A 126 11.23 -5.93 0.64
CA ASN A 126 10.73 -7.22 0.18
C ASN A 126 11.56 -8.39 0.73
N LYS A 127 12.89 -8.26 0.75
CA LYS A 127 13.78 -9.24 1.40
C LYS A 127 13.45 -9.36 2.88
N PHE A 128 13.33 -8.23 3.61
CA PHE A 128 12.93 -8.27 5.01
C PHE A 128 11.60 -8.98 5.22
N LEU A 129 10.56 -8.65 4.46
CA LEU A 129 9.25 -9.29 4.58
C LEU A 129 9.31 -10.80 4.34
N SER A 130 10.20 -11.26 3.46
CA SER A 130 10.40 -12.69 3.21
C SER A 130 11.05 -13.43 4.39
N THR A 131 11.78 -12.73 5.27
CA THR A 131 12.39 -13.32 6.48
C THR A 131 11.40 -13.51 7.63
N LEU A 132 10.26 -12.82 7.59
CA LEU A 132 9.24 -12.93 8.62
C LEU A 132 8.42 -14.22 8.45
N ASP A 133 8.03 -14.83 9.56
CA ASP A 133 7.00 -15.85 9.53
C ASP A 133 5.67 -15.29 9.01
N GLU A 134 4.80 -16.16 8.53
CA GLU A 134 3.56 -15.77 7.86
C GLU A 134 2.65 -14.92 8.75
N GLU A 135 2.50 -15.28 10.06
CA GLU A 135 1.67 -14.52 10.99
C GLU A 135 2.18 -13.08 11.13
N LYS A 136 3.49 -12.90 11.38
CA LYS A 136 4.09 -11.57 11.57
C LYS A 136 4.08 -10.74 10.30
N ARG A 137 4.41 -11.36 9.15
CA ARG A 137 4.35 -10.70 7.84
C ARG A 137 2.95 -10.20 7.55
N ASN A 138 1.92 -11.02 7.75
CA ASN A 138 0.53 -10.64 7.54
C ASN A 138 0.10 -9.50 8.46
N ILE A 139 0.43 -9.56 9.77
CA ILE A 139 0.16 -8.47 10.72
C ILE A 139 0.82 -7.17 10.28
N PHE A 140 2.10 -7.22 9.87
CA PHE A 140 2.87 -6.06 9.44
C PHE A 140 2.27 -5.43 8.16
N VAL A 141 1.99 -6.24 7.14
CA VAL A 141 1.39 -5.78 5.89
C VAL A 141 -0.02 -5.21 6.13
N ARG A 142 -0.83 -5.85 6.98
CA ARG A 142 -2.16 -5.32 7.33
C ARG A 142 -2.08 -3.96 7.99
N ARG A 143 -1.14 -3.76 8.92
CA ARG A 143 -0.95 -2.48 9.63
C ARG A 143 -0.49 -1.35 8.69
N TYR A 144 0.59 -1.58 7.94
CA TYR A 144 1.29 -0.50 7.22
C TYR A 144 0.90 -0.35 5.76
N TRP A 145 0.44 -1.41 5.12
CA TRP A 145 -0.04 -1.35 3.74
C TRP A 145 -1.55 -1.13 3.64
N TYR A 146 -2.32 -1.94 4.37
CA TYR A 146 -3.79 -1.84 4.35
C TYR A 146 -4.32 -0.83 5.37
N LEU A 147 -3.50 -0.32 6.26
CA LEU A 147 -3.83 0.65 7.30
C LEU A 147 -4.95 0.15 8.25
N ASP A 148 -4.94 -1.16 8.54
CA ASP A 148 -5.87 -1.73 9.50
C ASP A 148 -5.54 -1.23 10.92
N SER A 149 -6.56 -1.02 11.74
CA SER A 149 -6.37 -0.76 13.16
C SER A 149 -5.87 -2.03 13.89
N ILE A 150 -5.30 -1.85 15.08
CA ILE A 150 -4.87 -2.98 15.92
C ILE A 150 -6.06 -3.87 16.28
N ASP A 151 -7.24 -3.27 16.54
CA ASP A 151 -8.49 -3.98 16.81
C ASP A 151 -8.93 -4.83 15.61
N ASP A 152 -8.92 -4.27 14.38
CA ASP A 152 -9.27 -5.01 13.17
C ASP A 152 -8.32 -6.20 12.92
N ILE A 153 -7.01 -5.98 13.13
CA ILE A 153 -6.00 -7.03 13.02
C ILE A 153 -6.24 -8.12 14.08
N SER A 154 -6.52 -7.71 15.33
CA SER A 154 -6.78 -8.66 16.44
C SER A 154 -7.99 -9.54 16.14
N LYS A 155 -9.08 -8.97 15.67
CA LYS A 155 -10.30 -9.69 15.26
C LYS A 155 -10.05 -10.62 14.08
N ARG A 156 -9.33 -10.13 13.06
CA ARG A 156 -9.05 -10.89 11.82
C ARG A 156 -8.21 -12.15 12.08
N PHE A 157 -7.21 -12.07 12.94
CA PHE A 157 -6.30 -13.17 13.23
C PHE A 157 -6.64 -13.90 14.54
N THR A 158 -7.73 -13.53 15.21
CA THR A 158 -8.13 -14.11 16.49
C THR A 158 -7.01 -14.02 17.54
N LEU A 159 -6.36 -12.87 17.60
CA LEU A 159 -5.25 -12.56 18.51
C LEU A 159 -5.68 -11.49 19.51
N SER A 160 -5.02 -11.43 20.69
CA SER A 160 -5.19 -10.27 21.57
C SER A 160 -4.49 -9.04 20.99
N GLU A 161 -5.02 -7.85 21.24
CA GLU A 161 -4.35 -6.59 20.84
C GLU A 161 -2.92 -6.49 21.37
N SER A 162 -2.67 -6.97 22.61
CA SER A 162 -1.33 -6.98 23.20
C SER A 162 -0.37 -7.84 22.38
N LYS A 163 -0.82 -9.00 21.87
CA LYS A 163 -0.01 -9.86 21.00
C LYS A 163 0.28 -9.17 19.66
N VAL A 164 -0.71 -8.48 19.07
CA VAL A 164 -0.54 -7.71 17.83
C VAL A 164 0.48 -6.57 18.04
N LYS A 165 0.31 -5.77 19.11
CA LYS A 165 1.24 -4.68 19.46
C LYS A 165 2.68 -5.18 19.65
N ALA A 166 2.85 -6.29 20.37
CA ALA A 166 4.15 -6.90 20.60
C ALA A 166 4.78 -7.46 19.30
N ALA A 167 3.98 -8.02 18.40
CA ALA A 167 4.44 -8.50 17.10
C ALA A 167 4.92 -7.33 16.22
N LEU A 168 4.13 -6.26 16.11
CA LEU A 168 4.49 -5.05 15.37
C LEU A 168 5.76 -4.41 15.92
N TYR A 169 5.89 -4.25 17.23
CA TYR A 169 7.10 -3.73 17.85
C TYR A 169 8.35 -4.54 17.50
N ARG A 170 8.25 -5.88 17.59
CA ARG A 170 9.36 -6.77 17.22
C ARG A 170 9.70 -6.68 15.73
N CYS A 171 8.70 -6.63 14.86
CA CYS A 171 8.91 -6.47 13.41
C CYS A 171 9.61 -5.15 13.09
N ARG A 172 9.21 -4.02 13.70
CA ARG A 172 9.89 -2.73 13.52
C ARG A 172 11.35 -2.77 13.93
N ASN A 173 11.64 -3.34 15.10
CA ASN A 173 13.03 -3.49 15.57
C ASN A 173 13.88 -4.40 14.66
N GLN A 174 13.26 -5.45 14.09
CA GLN A 174 13.93 -6.31 13.12
C GLN A 174 14.16 -5.60 11.80
N LEU A 175 13.18 -4.83 11.32
CA LEU A 175 13.31 -4.01 10.12
C LEU A 175 14.44 -3.00 10.27
N ARG A 176 14.46 -2.26 11.38
CA ARG A 176 15.53 -1.30 11.67
C ARG A 176 16.92 -1.94 11.56
N LYS A 177 17.14 -3.06 12.25
CA LYS A 177 18.41 -3.80 12.19
C LYS A 177 18.74 -4.31 10.78
N HIS A 178 17.72 -4.69 10.01
CA HIS A 178 17.90 -5.15 8.65
C HIS A 178 18.36 -4.00 7.76
N LEU A 179 17.73 -2.83 7.87
CA LEU A 179 18.12 -1.62 7.12
C LEU A 179 19.51 -1.14 7.50
N GLU A 180 19.84 -1.08 8.81
CA GLU A 180 21.19 -0.74 9.28
C GLU A 180 22.26 -1.67 8.68
N LYS A 181 21.97 -2.97 8.58
CA LYS A 181 22.88 -3.97 7.97
C LYS A 181 23.06 -3.80 6.47
N GLU A 182 22.03 -3.34 5.77
CA GLU A 182 22.06 -3.05 4.33
C GLU A 182 22.64 -1.63 4.04
N GLY A 183 23.14 -0.91 5.07
CA GLY A 183 23.85 0.34 4.92
C GLY A 183 22.98 1.61 5.00
N TYR A 184 21.71 1.48 5.37
CA TYR A 184 20.87 2.66 5.62
C TYR A 184 21.19 3.28 6.99
N THR A 185 21.51 4.57 7.00
CA THR A 185 21.68 5.35 8.24
C THR A 185 20.30 5.83 8.71
N LEU A 186 19.93 5.52 9.95
CA LEU A 186 18.64 5.85 10.56
C LEU A 186 18.76 7.04 11.50
#